data_9077a3912574be070194787822efea1f
#
_entry.id   9077a3912574be070194787822efea1f
#
_cell.length_a   1.000
_cell.length_b   1.000
_cell.length_c   1.000
_cell.angle_alpha   90.00
_cell.angle_beta   90.00
_cell.angle_gamma   90.00
#
_symmetry.space_group_name_H-M   'P 1'
#
loop_
_entity.id
_entity.type
_entity.pdbx_description
1 polymer ?
#
loop_
_entity_poly.entity_id
_entity_poly.type
_entity_poly.pdbx_seq_one_letter_code
_entity_poly.pdbx_strand_id
1 'polypeptide(L)'
;MTGPHVVPVRFLEALGHLAVWAGCYAVGCVLFVAAICGEPLPMRGMLVAFLATTGTYLLDRVGIGSGLPDRADVASQPRRVHFLRRTIPAVRPMALGLLVAALALIASAGLLAALVVPASLVGMLLYGHTPSQRRLKDVLLIKNLAVAVSLAAMALVLGTLDASTVSKSALGVAGGALLLHVMAAAMLCDIDDQHADARCGTKTIPNRFGPKATWFLADVFAIMAGGLIWFSGDLGWTQGRVWPLAVVPTAAVLLMHLAKPMRVRHLVDISFPVAVVIAVLLSGSPPVTSLT
;
A
#
# COMPACT_ATOMS: atom_id res chain seq x y z
N MET A 1 12.47 -27.65 22.94
CA MET A 1 13.44 -26.54 23.17
C MET A 1 13.45 -25.66 21.95
N THR A 2 12.78 -24.52 21.98
CA THR A 2 12.72 -23.54 20.86
C THR A 2 13.92 -22.60 21.00
N GLY A 3 14.88 -22.68 20.07
CA GLY A 3 16.08 -21.84 20.07
C GLY A 3 15.74 -20.34 20.02
N PRO A 4 16.67 -19.46 20.43
CA PRO A 4 16.48 -18.01 20.61
C PRO A 4 16.11 -17.26 19.32
N HIS A 5 16.26 -17.86 18.14
CA HIS A 5 15.98 -17.24 16.85
C HIS A 5 14.51 -17.35 16.37
N VAL A 6 13.63 -18.05 17.07
CA VAL A 6 12.23 -18.26 16.66
C VAL A 6 11.33 -17.10 17.11
N VAL A 7 11.69 -16.38 18.18
CA VAL A 7 10.88 -15.30 18.75
C VAL A 7 10.82 -14.06 17.83
N PRO A 8 11.91 -13.54 17.23
CA PRO A 8 11.86 -12.40 16.32
C PRO A 8 11.01 -12.67 15.07
N VAL A 9 11.12 -13.86 14.50
CA VAL A 9 10.34 -14.26 13.30
C VAL A 9 8.84 -14.27 13.61
N ARG A 10 8.44 -14.76 14.79
CA ARG A 10 7.04 -14.76 15.23
C ARG A 10 6.51 -13.34 15.45
N PHE A 11 7.31 -12.44 15.98
CA PHE A 11 6.90 -11.04 16.16
C PHE A 11 6.65 -10.34 14.83
N LEU A 12 7.56 -10.42 13.88
CA LEU A 12 7.39 -9.85 12.54
C LEU A 12 6.21 -10.45 11.78
N GLU A 13 5.96 -11.76 11.94
CA GLU A 13 4.81 -12.44 11.38
C GLU A 13 3.50 -11.91 12.01
N ALA A 14 3.46 -11.69 13.32
CA ALA A 14 2.31 -11.10 14.01
C ALA A 14 2.02 -9.67 13.52
N LEU A 15 3.04 -8.82 13.33
CA LEU A 15 2.88 -7.49 12.73
C LEU A 15 2.26 -7.58 11.32
N GLY A 16 2.68 -8.54 10.51
CA GLY A 16 2.08 -8.81 9.21
C GLY A 16 0.62 -9.26 9.32
N HIS A 17 0.29 -10.11 10.30
CA HIS A 17 -1.09 -10.53 10.56
C HIS A 17 -1.98 -9.38 11.02
N LEU A 18 -1.43 -8.42 11.76
CA LEU A 18 -2.10 -7.20 12.21
C LEU A 18 -2.12 -6.07 11.16
N ALA A 19 -1.75 -6.35 9.91
CA ALA A 19 -1.72 -5.38 8.82
C ALA A 19 -0.78 -4.17 9.01
N VAL A 20 0.15 -4.23 9.95
CA VAL A 20 1.10 -3.14 10.23
C VAL A 20 1.93 -2.81 8.98
N TRP A 21 2.37 -3.83 8.21
CA TRP A 21 3.14 -3.62 6.99
C TRP A 21 2.35 -2.88 5.91
N ALA A 22 1.03 -3.16 5.79
CA ALA A 22 0.15 -2.42 4.87
C ALA A 22 0.03 -0.94 5.29
N GLY A 23 -0.05 -0.67 6.60
CA GLY A 23 0.01 0.69 7.14
C GLY A 23 1.33 1.39 6.83
N CYS A 24 2.47 0.71 7.00
CA CYS A 24 3.79 1.23 6.65
C CYS A 24 3.91 1.51 5.14
N TYR A 25 3.35 0.63 4.30
CA TYR A 25 3.30 0.84 2.86
C TYR A 25 2.54 2.12 2.50
N ALA A 26 1.37 2.33 3.12
CA ALA A 26 0.57 3.54 2.94
C ALA A 26 1.32 4.82 3.38
N VAL A 27 2.06 4.76 4.48
CA VAL A 27 2.98 5.85 4.90
C VAL A 27 4.03 6.14 3.83
N GLY A 28 4.65 5.11 3.26
CA GLY A 28 5.57 5.25 2.14
C GLY A 28 4.94 5.94 0.93
N CYS A 29 3.67 5.60 0.60
CA CYS A 29 2.93 6.25 -0.48
C CYS A 29 2.72 7.75 -0.22
N VAL A 30 2.33 8.14 1.00
CA VAL A 30 2.13 9.54 1.40
C VAL A 30 3.44 10.31 1.34
N LEU A 31 4.51 9.74 1.88
CA LEU A 31 5.85 10.35 1.85
C LEU A 31 6.36 10.52 0.40
N PHE A 32 6.12 9.55 -0.47
CA PHE A 32 6.49 9.60 -1.88
C PHE A 32 5.81 10.76 -2.61
N VAL A 33 4.50 10.94 -2.39
CA VAL A 33 3.75 12.05 -2.98
C VAL A 33 4.26 13.40 -2.48
N ALA A 34 4.40 13.56 -1.16
CA ALA A 34 4.90 14.79 -0.57
C ALA A 34 6.28 15.17 -1.13
N ALA A 35 7.18 14.20 -1.24
CA ALA A 35 8.53 14.42 -1.75
C ALA A 35 8.56 14.84 -3.23
N ILE A 36 7.70 14.26 -4.09
CA ILE A 36 7.60 14.66 -5.50
C ILE A 36 6.98 16.07 -5.63
N CYS A 37 6.02 16.39 -4.77
CA CYS A 37 5.38 17.70 -4.76
C CYS A 37 6.24 18.78 -4.10
N GLY A 38 7.40 18.43 -3.53
CA GLY A 38 8.28 19.38 -2.81
C GLY A 38 7.70 19.85 -1.47
N GLU A 39 6.77 19.10 -0.92
CA GLU A 39 6.11 19.43 0.33
C GLU A 39 6.94 18.97 1.54
N PRO A 40 6.83 19.67 2.68
CA PRO A 40 7.46 19.22 3.93
C PRO A 40 6.88 17.90 4.40
N LEU A 41 7.54 17.27 5.37
CA LEU A 41 7.14 15.96 5.90
C LEU A 41 5.70 15.98 6.45
N PRO A 42 4.72 15.30 5.81
CA PRO A 42 3.31 15.40 6.17
C PRO A 42 2.97 14.43 7.32
N MET A 43 3.50 14.71 8.53
CA MET A 43 3.38 13.82 9.70
C MET A 43 1.94 13.41 10.00
N ARG A 44 1.00 14.38 9.94
CA ARG A 44 -0.43 14.14 10.16
C ARG A 44 -1.00 13.22 9.08
N GLY A 45 -0.70 13.49 7.81
CA GLY A 45 -1.12 12.66 6.68
C GLY A 45 -0.57 11.23 6.77
N MET A 46 0.70 11.08 7.15
CA MET A 46 1.34 9.77 7.35
C MET A 46 0.68 8.98 8.47
N LEU A 47 0.37 9.62 9.60
CA LEU A 47 -0.30 8.96 10.72
C LEU A 47 -1.73 8.53 10.34
N VAL A 48 -2.48 9.39 9.66
CA VAL A 48 -3.83 9.06 9.15
C VAL A 48 -3.76 7.90 8.16
N ALA A 49 -2.82 7.90 7.21
CA ALA A 49 -2.64 6.81 6.25
C ALA A 49 -2.35 5.48 6.95
N PHE A 50 -1.46 5.48 7.95
CA PHE A 50 -1.16 4.30 8.74
C PHE A 50 -2.39 3.75 9.45
N LEU A 51 -3.10 4.60 10.20
CA LEU A 51 -4.26 4.21 11.00
C LEU A 51 -5.42 3.74 10.13
N ALA A 52 -5.76 4.51 9.08
CA ALA A 52 -6.85 4.19 8.17
C ALA A 52 -6.59 2.88 7.41
N THR A 53 -5.39 2.71 6.86
CA THR A 53 -5.04 1.49 6.10
C THR A 53 -4.99 0.28 7.01
N THR A 54 -4.31 0.36 8.17
CA THR A 54 -4.25 -0.74 9.12
C THR A 54 -5.65 -1.13 9.61
N GLY A 55 -6.47 -0.15 9.99
CA GLY A 55 -7.84 -0.38 10.47
C GLY A 55 -8.72 -1.03 9.40
N THR A 56 -8.70 -0.51 8.17
CA THR A 56 -9.48 -1.06 7.03
C THR A 56 -9.07 -2.49 6.70
N TYR A 57 -7.77 -2.77 6.59
CA TYR A 57 -7.27 -4.13 6.33
C TYR A 57 -7.58 -5.12 7.46
N LEU A 58 -7.55 -4.68 8.71
CA LEU A 58 -7.94 -5.53 9.84
C LEU A 58 -9.43 -5.87 9.78
N LEU A 59 -10.30 -4.89 9.48
CA LEU A 59 -11.73 -5.14 9.34
C LEU A 59 -12.03 -6.10 8.18
N ASP A 60 -11.37 -5.94 7.03
CA ASP A 60 -11.49 -6.86 5.89
C ASP A 60 -11.10 -8.30 6.29
N ARG A 61 -9.99 -8.45 7.00
CA ARG A 61 -9.46 -9.76 7.41
C ARG A 61 -10.31 -10.49 8.46
N VAL A 62 -10.98 -9.76 9.36
CA VAL A 62 -11.87 -10.37 10.38
C VAL A 62 -13.31 -10.49 9.92
N GLY A 63 -13.63 -10.02 8.72
CA GLY A 63 -14.95 -10.06 8.09
C GLY A 63 -15.96 -9.11 8.76
N ILE A 64 -16.35 -8.06 8.05
CA ILE A 64 -17.47 -7.20 8.45
C ILE A 64 -18.75 -7.89 7.98
N GLY A 65 -19.64 -8.21 8.91
CA GLY A 65 -20.97 -8.71 8.60
C GLY A 65 -21.10 -10.24 8.61
N SER A 66 -20.38 -10.99 7.77
CA SER A 66 -20.47 -12.46 7.74
C SER A 66 -19.65 -13.16 8.83
N GLY A 67 -18.65 -12.47 9.40
CA GLY A 67 -17.71 -13.05 10.36
C GLY A 67 -16.81 -14.17 9.80
N LEU A 68 -16.91 -14.42 8.50
CA LEU A 68 -16.12 -15.46 7.81
C LEU A 68 -14.99 -14.80 7.02
N PRO A 69 -13.74 -15.27 7.21
CA PRO A 69 -12.62 -14.83 6.39
C PRO A 69 -12.81 -15.28 4.94
N ASP A 70 -12.18 -14.55 4.02
CA ASP A 70 -12.17 -14.91 2.60
C ASP A 70 -11.66 -16.35 2.40
N ARG A 71 -12.32 -17.11 1.52
CA ARG A 71 -11.92 -18.49 1.18
C ARG A 71 -10.49 -18.55 0.63
N ALA A 72 -10.09 -17.56 -0.17
CA ALA A 72 -8.74 -17.50 -0.70
C ALA A 72 -7.71 -17.27 0.42
N ASP A 73 -8.01 -16.41 1.40
CA ASP A 73 -7.17 -16.18 2.57
C ASP A 73 -7.03 -17.44 3.45
N VAL A 74 -8.11 -18.19 3.63
CA VAL A 74 -8.05 -19.48 4.36
C VAL A 74 -7.11 -20.46 3.68
N ALA A 75 -7.11 -20.48 2.35
CA ALA A 75 -6.30 -21.40 1.57
C ALA A 75 -4.82 -20.96 1.48
N SER A 76 -4.56 -19.66 1.34
CA SER A 76 -3.19 -19.13 1.16
C SER A 76 -2.46 -18.87 2.48
N GLN A 77 -3.19 -18.45 3.53
CA GLN A 77 -2.59 -18.00 4.79
C GLN A 77 -3.27 -18.58 6.04
N PRO A 78 -3.29 -19.91 6.20
CA PRO A 78 -4.02 -20.57 7.29
C PRO A 78 -3.53 -20.14 8.69
N ARG A 79 -2.23 -19.85 8.87
CA ARG A 79 -1.68 -19.36 10.14
C ARG A 79 -2.24 -17.98 10.51
N ARG A 80 -2.35 -17.05 9.54
CA ARG A 80 -2.96 -15.75 9.75
C ARG A 80 -4.42 -15.87 10.16
N VAL A 81 -5.19 -16.68 9.43
CA VAL A 81 -6.61 -16.92 9.73
C VAL A 81 -6.79 -17.51 11.14
N HIS A 82 -5.95 -18.47 11.51
CA HIS A 82 -5.98 -19.08 12.85
C HIS A 82 -5.65 -18.06 13.95
N PHE A 83 -4.62 -17.22 13.75
CA PHE A 83 -4.26 -16.14 14.68
C PHE A 83 -5.41 -15.14 14.85
N LEU A 84 -5.96 -14.64 13.73
CA LEU A 84 -7.04 -13.65 13.75
C LEU A 84 -8.32 -14.21 14.37
N ARG A 85 -8.70 -15.45 14.09
CA ARG A 85 -9.88 -16.09 14.72
C ARG A 85 -9.81 -16.12 16.25
N ARG A 86 -8.63 -16.35 16.81
CA ARG A 86 -8.40 -16.35 18.27
C ARG A 86 -8.43 -14.95 18.86
N THR A 87 -8.10 -13.93 18.07
CA THR A 87 -7.95 -12.54 18.52
C THR A 87 -9.06 -11.62 18.05
N ILE A 88 -10.10 -12.13 17.36
CA ILE A 88 -11.25 -11.32 16.87
C ILE A 88 -11.82 -10.37 17.91
N PRO A 89 -12.07 -10.79 19.19
CA PRO A 89 -12.66 -9.90 20.20
C PRO A 89 -11.80 -8.67 20.49
N ALA A 90 -10.48 -8.76 20.33
CA ALA A 90 -9.55 -7.65 20.50
C ALA A 90 -9.29 -6.88 19.18
N VAL A 91 -9.20 -7.60 18.06
CA VAL A 91 -8.86 -7.01 16.75
C VAL A 91 -9.96 -6.13 16.19
N ARG A 92 -11.24 -6.50 16.36
CA ARG A 92 -12.37 -5.67 15.89
C ARG A 92 -12.43 -4.30 16.55
N PRO A 93 -12.50 -4.19 17.90
CA PRO A 93 -12.51 -2.87 18.54
C PRO A 93 -11.23 -2.10 18.28
N MET A 94 -10.07 -2.76 18.18
CA MET A 94 -8.81 -2.11 17.80
C MET A 94 -8.91 -1.50 16.39
N ALA A 95 -9.40 -2.24 15.41
CA ALA A 95 -9.55 -1.75 14.04
C ALA A 95 -10.50 -0.54 13.96
N LEU A 96 -11.64 -0.61 14.66
CA LEU A 96 -12.56 0.52 14.77
C LEU A 96 -11.92 1.72 15.47
N GLY A 97 -11.19 1.50 16.56
CA GLY A 97 -10.45 2.54 17.27
C GLY A 97 -9.42 3.24 16.38
N LEU A 98 -8.68 2.48 15.54
CA LEU A 98 -7.75 3.04 14.56
C LEU A 98 -8.46 3.94 13.54
N LEU A 99 -9.62 3.52 13.02
CA LEU A 99 -10.40 4.31 12.07
C LEU A 99 -11.00 5.56 12.68
N VAL A 100 -11.51 5.47 13.92
CA VAL A 100 -12.00 6.63 14.67
C VAL A 100 -10.87 7.61 14.93
N ALA A 101 -9.71 7.13 15.34
CA ALA A 101 -8.52 7.97 15.54
C ALA A 101 -8.07 8.65 14.24
N ALA A 102 -8.05 7.91 13.12
CA ALA A 102 -7.77 8.49 11.81
C ALA A 102 -8.75 9.60 11.43
N LEU A 103 -10.05 9.34 11.63
CA LEU A 103 -11.11 10.32 11.36
C LEU A 103 -10.98 11.55 12.26
N ALA A 104 -10.73 11.39 13.54
CA ALA A 104 -10.53 12.48 14.48
C ALA A 104 -9.33 13.37 14.10
N LEU A 105 -8.22 12.75 13.70
CA LEU A 105 -7.04 13.47 13.25
C LEU A 105 -7.28 14.30 11.99
N ILE A 106 -8.19 13.86 11.10
CA ILE A 106 -8.38 14.50 9.80
C ILE A 106 -9.62 15.41 9.75
N ALA A 107 -10.51 15.35 10.73
CA ALA A 107 -11.79 16.05 10.72
C ALA A 107 -11.69 17.57 10.48
N SER A 108 -10.60 18.20 10.96
CA SER A 108 -10.35 19.64 10.79
C SER A 108 -9.62 20.03 9.49
N ALA A 109 -9.25 19.06 8.64
CA ALA A 109 -8.39 19.30 7.47
C ALA A 109 -9.18 19.54 6.17
N GLY A 110 -10.49 19.71 6.28
CA GLY A 110 -11.38 19.94 5.14
C GLY A 110 -12.08 18.69 4.61
N LEU A 111 -13.07 18.90 3.74
CA LEU A 111 -13.99 17.85 3.30
C LEU A 111 -13.30 16.71 2.57
N LEU A 112 -12.40 17.00 1.61
CA LEU A 112 -11.70 15.97 0.84
C LEU A 112 -10.89 15.04 1.74
N ALA A 113 -10.19 15.61 2.71
CA ALA A 113 -9.43 14.85 3.67
C ALA A 113 -10.34 14.00 4.58
N ALA A 114 -11.43 14.56 5.08
CA ALA A 114 -12.40 13.84 5.91
C ALA A 114 -13.06 12.65 5.18
N LEU A 115 -13.14 12.68 3.84
CA LEU A 115 -13.67 11.58 3.03
C LEU A 115 -12.71 10.39 2.89
N VAL A 116 -11.42 10.53 3.20
CA VAL A 116 -10.42 9.45 3.02
C VAL A 116 -10.82 8.18 3.78
N VAL A 117 -11.20 8.30 5.06
CA VAL A 117 -11.55 7.14 5.90
C VAL A 117 -12.85 6.49 5.42
N PRO A 118 -13.99 7.21 5.26
CA PRO A 118 -15.22 6.60 4.76
C PRO A 118 -15.06 6.05 3.35
N ALA A 119 -14.31 6.70 2.45
CA ALA A 119 -14.04 6.18 1.11
C ALA A 119 -13.27 4.86 1.15
N SER A 120 -12.29 4.73 2.05
CA SER A 120 -11.54 3.48 2.24
C SER A 120 -12.45 2.34 2.71
N LEU A 121 -13.38 2.61 3.63
CA LEU A 121 -14.38 1.64 4.09
C LEU A 121 -15.36 1.23 3.00
N VAL A 122 -15.91 2.20 2.26
CA VAL A 122 -16.80 1.94 1.13
C VAL A 122 -16.07 1.14 0.05
N GLY A 123 -14.85 1.54 -0.28
CA GLY A 123 -14.01 0.81 -1.24
C GLY A 123 -13.79 -0.65 -0.83
N MET A 124 -13.49 -0.91 0.44
CA MET A 124 -13.34 -2.27 0.98
C MET A 124 -14.64 -3.06 0.87
N LEU A 125 -15.78 -2.47 1.23
CA LEU A 125 -17.09 -3.14 1.13
C LEU A 125 -17.44 -3.49 -0.33
N LEU A 126 -17.27 -2.57 -1.26
CA LEU A 126 -17.52 -2.80 -2.69
C LEU A 126 -16.57 -3.83 -3.28
N TYR A 127 -15.32 -3.87 -2.81
CA TYR A 127 -14.31 -4.80 -3.25
C TYR A 127 -14.58 -6.25 -2.79
N GLY A 128 -14.99 -6.42 -1.51
CA GLY A 128 -15.16 -7.71 -0.86
C GLY A 128 -16.57 -8.30 -0.92
N HIS A 129 -17.60 -7.44 -1.04
CA HIS A 129 -19.00 -7.84 -0.91
C HIS A 129 -19.79 -7.44 -2.16
N THR A 130 -20.15 -8.40 -2.97
CA THR A 130 -21.21 -8.22 -4.00
C THR A 130 -22.33 -9.23 -3.73
N PRO A 131 -23.61 -8.81 -3.86
CA PRO A 131 -24.77 -9.72 -3.76
C PRO A 131 -24.77 -10.80 -4.83
N SER A 132 -24.11 -10.56 -5.97
CA SER A 132 -23.87 -11.55 -7.01
C SER A 132 -22.63 -12.37 -6.68
N GLN A 133 -22.63 -13.65 -7.08
CA GLN A 133 -21.51 -14.58 -6.83
C GLN A 133 -20.16 -14.14 -7.44
N ARG A 134 -20.12 -13.06 -8.25
CA ARG A 134 -18.91 -12.52 -8.88
C ARG A 134 -18.49 -11.25 -8.15
N ARG A 135 -17.37 -11.32 -7.42
CA ARG A 135 -16.77 -10.18 -6.74
C ARG A 135 -15.91 -9.37 -7.71
N LEU A 136 -15.82 -8.04 -7.53
CA LEU A 136 -14.96 -7.19 -8.37
C LEU A 136 -13.50 -7.68 -8.36
N LYS A 137 -13.03 -8.19 -7.23
CA LYS A 137 -11.68 -8.76 -7.10
C LYS A 137 -11.43 -10.04 -7.91
N ASP A 138 -12.48 -10.70 -8.43
CA ASP A 138 -12.33 -11.91 -9.25
C ASP A 138 -12.07 -11.58 -10.72
N VAL A 139 -12.14 -10.30 -11.11
CA VAL A 139 -11.87 -9.84 -12.48
C VAL A 139 -10.41 -9.45 -12.62
N LEU A 140 -9.79 -9.97 -13.70
CA LEU A 140 -8.38 -9.70 -14.01
C LEU A 140 -8.07 -8.20 -14.03
N LEU A 141 -7.00 -7.81 -13.37
CA LEU A 141 -6.52 -6.43 -13.20
C LEU A 141 -7.40 -5.51 -12.35
N ILE A 142 -8.70 -5.73 -12.23
CA ILE A 142 -9.58 -4.84 -11.42
C ILE A 142 -9.13 -4.86 -9.96
N LYS A 143 -8.75 -6.03 -9.44
CA LYS A 143 -8.19 -6.18 -8.09
C LYS A 143 -7.00 -5.24 -7.88
N ASN A 144 -6.00 -5.32 -8.75
CA ASN A 144 -4.76 -4.56 -8.63
C ASN A 144 -5.00 -3.05 -8.87
N LEU A 145 -5.82 -2.72 -9.87
CA LEU A 145 -6.17 -1.33 -10.19
C LEU A 145 -6.95 -0.67 -9.05
N ALA A 146 -7.92 -1.36 -8.44
CA ALA A 146 -8.68 -0.82 -7.31
C ALA A 146 -7.76 -0.48 -6.12
N VAL A 147 -6.81 -1.36 -5.80
CA VAL A 147 -5.82 -1.10 -4.75
C VAL A 147 -4.93 0.08 -5.13
N ALA A 148 -4.42 0.11 -6.38
CA ALA A 148 -3.52 1.17 -6.83
C ALA A 148 -4.20 2.54 -6.86
N VAL A 149 -5.41 2.63 -7.38
CA VAL A 149 -6.19 3.89 -7.40
C VAL A 149 -6.53 4.35 -5.99
N SER A 150 -6.95 3.44 -5.10
CA SER A 150 -7.32 3.79 -3.72
C SER A 150 -6.12 4.33 -2.95
N LEU A 151 -4.96 3.67 -3.03
CA LEU A 151 -3.74 4.10 -2.35
C LEU A 151 -3.19 5.40 -2.96
N ALA A 152 -3.20 5.54 -4.29
CA ALA A 152 -2.74 6.75 -4.95
C ALA A 152 -3.64 7.96 -4.60
N ALA A 153 -4.97 7.80 -4.64
CA ALA A 153 -5.91 8.85 -4.26
C ALA A 153 -5.74 9.27 -2.80
N MET A 154 -5.66 8.29 -1.88
CA MET A 154 -5.40 8.56 -0.47
C MET A 154 -4.07 9.31 -0.28
N ALA A 155 -3.00 8.84 -0.92
CA ALA A 155 -1.68 9.43 -0.78
C ALA A 155 -1.61 10.86 -1.36
N LEU A 156 -2.29 11.14 -2.49
CA LEU A 156 -2.39 12.48 -3.05
C LEU A 156 -3.06 13.45 -2.07
N VAL A 157 -4.18 13.05 -1.47
CA VAL A 157 -4.88 13.89 -0.49
C VAL A 157 -4.05 14.10 0.77
N LEU A 158 -3.46 13.04 1.32
CA LEU A 158 -2.76 13.10 2.60
C LEU A 158 -1.32 13.62 2.47
N GLY A 159 -0.67 13.42 1.34
CA GLY A 159 0.69 13.89 1.06
C GLY A 159 0.76 15.39 0.78
N THR A 160 -0.37 16.00 0.44
CA THR A 160 -0.49 17.44 0.19
C THR A 160 -1.47 18.13 1.16
N LEU A 161 -1.72 17.50 2.30
CA LEU A 161 -2.76 17.91 3.25
C LEU A 161 -2.57 19.35 3.76
N ASP A 162 -1.33 19.70 4.07
CA ASP A 162 -0.97 20.99 4.67
C ASP A 162 -0.37 21.95 3.62
N ALA A 163 -0.41 21.59 2.34
CA ALA A 163 0.12 22.39 1.25
C ALA A 163 -0.81 23.57 0.93
N SER A 164 -0.24 24.78 0.82
CA SER A 164 -0.99 25.98 0.42
C SER A 164 -1.29 25.99 -1.09
N THR A 165 -0.34 25.55 -1.88
CA THR A 165 -0.45 25.45 -3.35
C THR A 165 0.42 24.31 -3.86
N VAL A 166 -0.14 23.42 -4.65
CA VAL A 166 0.61 22.32 -5.28
C VAL A 166 0.49 22.45 -6.80
N SER A 167 1.59 22.26 -7.50
CA SER A 167 1.62 22.22 -8.96
C SER A 167 0.77 21.04 -9.47
N LYS A 168 -0.14 21.31 -10.40
CA LYS A 168 -0.97 20.28 -11.05
C LYS A 168 -0.12 19.23 -11.77
N SER A 169 1.00 19.66 -12.38
CA SER A 169 1.94 18.76 -13.04
C SER A 169 2.63 17.85 -12.02
N ALA A 170 3.09 18.37 -10.88
CA ALA A 170 3.68 17.56 -9.81
C ALA A 170 2.68 16.54 -9.25
N LEU A 171 1.42 16.94 -9.02
CA LEU A 171 0.35 16.02 -8.61
C LEU A 171 0.11 14.91 -9.65
N GLY A 172 0.08 15.27 -10.94
CA GLY A 172 -0.08 14.31 -12.03
C GLY A 172 1.08 13.30 -12.08
N VAL A 173 2.32 13.78 -11.93
CA VAL A 173 3.51 12.92 -11.87
C VAL A 173 3.48 12.02 -10.63
N ALA A 174 3.23 12.58 -9.46
CA ALA A 174 3.19 11.83 -8.21
C ALA A 174 2.10 10.74 -8.24
N GLY A 175 0.89 11.09 -8.67
CA GLY A 175 -0.22 10.14 -8.79
C GLY A 175 0.03 9.05 -9.83
N GLY A 176 0.52 9.42 -11.02
CA GLY A 176 0.83 8.48 -12.10
C GLY A 176 1.96 7.52 -11.73
N ALA A 177 3.06 8.04 -11.20
CA ALA A 177 4.19 7.20 -10.78
C ALA A 177 3.81 6.28 -9.61
N LEU A 178 3.07 6.79 -8.62
CA LEU A 178 2.61 5.98 -7.50
C LEU A 178 1.64 4.88 -7.96
N LEU A 179 0.69 5.21 -8.85
CA LEU A 179 -0.23 4.22 -9.42
C LEU A 179 0.54 3.07 -10.07
N LEU A 180 1.58 3.36 -10.86
CA LEU A 180 2.41 2.35 -11.51
C LEU A 180 3.20 1.52 -10.49
N HIS A 181 3.81 2.13 -9.47
CA HIS A 181 4.51 1.40 -8.40
C HIS A 181 3.56 0.49 -7.61
N VAL A 182 2.38 0.98 -7.24
CA VAL A 182 1.40 0.18 -6.50
C VAL A 182 0.84 -0.95 -7.37
N MET A 183 0.62 -0.72 -8.67
CA MET A 183 0.25 -1.78 -9.61
C MET A 183 1.32 -2.88 -9.65
N ALA A 184 2.59 -2.52 -9.76
CA ALA A 184 3.70 -3.48 -9.72
C ALA A 184 3.69 -4.29 -8.41
N ALA A 185 3.59 -3.60 -7.27
CA ALA A 185 3.55 -4.21 -5.95
C ALA A 185 2.36 -5.16 -5.77
N ALA A 186 1.16 -4.74 -6.16
CA ALA A 186 -0.05 -5.55 -6.06
C ALA A 186 0.02 -6.83 -6.90
N MET A 187 0.57 -6.75 -8.13
CA MET A 187 0.78 -7.93 -8.96
C MET A 187 1.81 -8.89 -8.37
N LEU A 188 2.89 -8.38 -7.77
CA LEU A 188 3.89 -9.21 -7.10
C LEU A 188 3.32 -9.92 -5.87
N CYS A 189 2.46 -9.25 -5.07
CA CYS A 189 1.78 -9.89 -3.96
C CYS A 189 0.87 -11.04 -4.39
N ASP A 190 0.33 -11.01 -5.61
CA ASP A 190 -0.52 -12.08 -6.14
C ASP A 190 0.28 -13.37 -6.47
N ILE A 191 1.61 -13.30 -6.58
CA ILE A 191 2.45 -14.49 -6.79
C ILE A 191 2.32 -15.47 -5.63
N ASP A 192 2.32 -14.95 -4.38
CA ASP A 192 2.19 -15.78 -3.17
C ASP A 192 0.79 -16.41 -3.05
N ASP A 193 -0.23 -15.77 -3.63
CA ASP A 193 -1.62 -16.26 -3.59
C ASP A 193 -2.03 -17.05 -4.84
N GLN A 194 -1.15 -17.21 -5.85
CA GLN A 194 -1.46 -17.78 -7.16
C GLN A 194 -2.32 -19.04 -7.10
N HIS A 195 -1.93 -20.01 -6.27
CA HIS A 195 -2.65 -21.29 -6.17
C HIS A 195 -4.00 -21.17 -5.46
N ALA A 196 -4.09 -20.31 -4.45
CA ALA A 196 -5.34 -20.06 -3.73
C ALA A 196 -6.34 -19.31 -4.59
N ASP A 197 -5.89 -18.27 -5.27
CA ASP A 197 -6.68 -17.48 -6.22
C ASP A 197 -7.22 -18.36 -7.35
N ALA A 198 -6.40 -19.24 -7.93
CA ALA A 198 -6.84 -20.17 -8.98
C ALA A 198 -7.94 -21.12 -8.49
N ARG A 199 -7.82 -21.69 -7.27
CA ARG A 199 -8.84 -22.56 -6.68
C ARG A 199 -10.15 -21.83 -6.37
N CYS A 200 -10.07 -20.54 -6.05
CA CYS A 200 -11.25 -19.71 -5.74
C CYS A 200 -11.86 -19.03 -6.97
N GLY A 201 -11.30 -19.22 -8.17
CA GLY A 201 -11.79 -18.63 -9.42
C GLY A 201 -11.40 -17.17 -9.61
N THR A 202 -10.54 -16.62 -8.75
CA THR A 202 -10.02 -15.26 -8.89
C THR A 202 -8.98 -15.19 -10.01
N LYS A 203 -9.18 -14.28 -10.97
CA LYS A 203 -8.30 -14.14 -12.12
C LYS A 203 -7.20 -13.12 -11.82
N THR A 204 -5.97 -13.61 -11.62
CA THR A 204 -4.79 -12.77 -11.41
C THR A 204 -3.76 -12.96 -12.52
N ILE A 205 -2.83 -12.02 -12.67
CA ILE A 205 -1.75 -12.12 -13.66
C ILE A 205 -0.94 -13.41 -13.46
N PRO A 206 -0.46 -13.74 -12.22
CA PRO A 206 0.33 -14.94 -12.03
C PRO A 206 -0.44 -16.23 -12.31
N ASN A 207 -1.75 -16.32 -12.02
CA ASN A 207 -2.48 -17.55 -12.31
C ASN A 207 -2.86 -17.71 -13.78
N ARG A 208 -2.88 -16.61 -14.57
CA ARG A 208 -3.22 -16.65 -16.00
C ARG A 208 -1.97 -16.73 -16.91
N PHE A 209 -0.92 -15.98 -16.59
CA PHE A 209 0.26 -15.82 -17.43
C PHE A 209 1.55 -16.34 -16.77
N GLY A 210 1.46 -16.78 -15.53
CA GLY A 210 2.58 -17.33 -14.76
C GLY A 210 3.43 -16.27 -14.05
N PRO A 211 4.26 -16.69 -13.07
CA PRO A 211 5.06 -15.79 -12.26
C PRO A 211 6.11 -15.01 -13.08
N LYS A 212 6.68 -15.61 -14.14
CA LYS A 212 7.66 -14.93 -15.01
C LYS A 212 7.08 -13.69 -15.69
N ALA A 213 5.87 -13.81 -16.25
CA ALA A 213 5.17 -12.68 -16.86
C ALA A 213 4.82 -11.61 -15.83
N THR A 214 4.46 -12.02 -14.61
CA THR A 214 4.16 -11.10 -13.50
C THR A 214 5.39 -10.28 -13.11
N TRP A 215 6.55 -10.90 -12.95
CA TRP A 215 7.81 -10.20 -12.69
C TRP A 215 8.15 -9.21 -13.80
N PHE A 216 8.08 -9.66 -15.07
CA PHE A 216 8.34 -8.78 -16.21
C PHE A 216 7.44 -7.56 -16.26
N LEU A 217 6.12 -7.73 -16.02
CA LEU A 217 5.17 -6.63 -16.00
C LEU A 217 5.42 -5.69 -14.81
N ALA A 218 5.78 -6.23 -13.64
CA ALA A 218 6.12 -5.41 -12.48
C ALA A 218 7.37 -4.55 -12.75
N ASP A 219 8.39 -5.12 -13.39
CA ASP A 219 9.58 -4.37 -13.80
C ASP A 219 9.23 -3.25 -14.78
N VAL A 220 8.40 -3.54 -15.79
CA VAL A 220 7.95 -2.54 -16.76
C VAL A 220 7.23 -1.39 -16.06
N PHE A 221 6.30 -1.67 -15.16
CA PHE A 221 5.59 -0.63 -14.41
C PHE A 221 6.53 0.18 -13.50
N ALA A 222 7.47 -0.48 -12.83
CA ALA A 222 8.44 0.22 -12.00
C ALA A 222 9.37 1.13 -12.83
N ILE A 223 9.85 0.65 -13.98
CA ILE A 223 10.66 1.45 -14.91
C ILE A 223 9.86 2.63 -15.48
N MET A 224 8.61 2.41 -15.86
CA MET A 224 7.74 3.51 -16.33
C MET A 224 7.51 4.56 -15.23
N ALA A 225 7.31 4.15 -13.99
CA ALA A 225 7.18 5.06 -12.85
C ALA A 225 8.46 5.89 -12.64
N GLY A 226 9.62 5.23 -12.62
CA GLY A 226 10.91 5.90 -12.51
C GLY A 226 11.18 6.85 -13.69
N GLY A 227 10.89 6.42 -14.92
CA GLY A 227 11.01 7.24 -16.12
C GLY A 227 10.11 8.49 -16.07
N LEU A 228 8.84 8.34 -15.64
CA LEU A 228 7.93 9.46 -15.48
C LEU A 228 8.48 10.53 -14.52
N ILE A 229 9.03 10.11 -13.37
CA ILE A 229 9.64 11.03 -12.40
C ILE A 229 10.90 11.67 -12.99
N TRP A 230 11.78 10.88 -13.61
CA TRP A 230 13.02 11.37 -14.19
C TRP A 230 12.78 12.47 -15.21
N PHE A 231 11.97 12.18 -16.23
CA PHE A 231 11.67 13.16 -17.29
C PHE A 231 10.88 14.37 -16.77
N SER A 232 10.06 14.22 -15.73
CA SER A 232 9.36 15.35 -15.12
C SER A 232 10.31 16.36 -14.46
N GLY A 233 11.43 15.88 -13.91
CA GLY A 233 12.49 16.73 -13.39
C GLY A 233 13.15 17.58 -14.48
N ASP A 234 13.46 16.97 -15.61
CA ASP A 234 14.04 17.65 -16.76
C ASP A 234 13.08 18.69 -17.37
N LEU A 235 11.77 18.42 -17.32
CA LEU A 235 10.71 19.33 -17.80
C LEU A 235 10.33 20.42 -16.79
N GLY A 236 10.92 20.43 -15.60
CA GLY A 236 10.58 21.38 -14.54
C GLY A 236 9.18 21.21 -13.94
N TRP A 237 8.56 20.03 -14.10
CA TRP A 237 7.23 19.73 -13.56
C TRP A 237 7.26 19.41 -12.07
N THR A 238 8.41 19.03 -11.55
CA THR A 238 8.65 18.69 -10.14
C THR A 238 9.73 19.61 -9.57
N GLN A 239 9.70 19.80 -8.25
CA GLN A 239 10.68 20.65 -7.57
C GLN A 239 11.78 19.80 -6.93
N GLY A 240 13.00 20.34 -6.87
CA GLY A 240 14.11 19.74 -6.17
C GLY A 240 14.75 18.53 -6.88
N ARG A 241 15.52 17.77 -6.10
CA ARG A 241 16.24 16.59 -6.61
C ARG A 241 15.36 15.35 -6.56
N VAL A 242 14.49 15.15 -7.55
CA VAL A 242 13.57 13.99 -7.60
C VAL A 242 14.20 12.70 -8.13
N TRP A 243 15.43 12.74 -8.69
CA TRP A 243 16.07 11.56 -9.24
C TRP A 243 16.20 10.37 -8.26
N PRO A 244 16.43 10.54 -6.93
CA PRO A 244 16.47 9.39 -6.04
C PRO A 244 15.11 8.69 -5.94
N LEU A 245 13.99 9.44 -6.03
CA LEU A 245 12.63 8.88 -6.06
C LEU A 245 12.35 8.13 -7.37
N ALA A 246 13.01 8.49 -8.46
CA ALA A 246 12.94 7.74 -9.71
C ALA A 246 13.73 6.42 -9.62
N VAL A 247 14.93 6.46 -9.05
CA VAL A 247 15.88 5.34 -9.10
C VAL A 247 15.68 4.34 -7.97
N VAL A 248 15.57 4.80 -6.72
CA VAL A 248 15.65 3.88 -5.55
C VAL A 248 14.43 2.94 -5.45
N PRO A 249 13.17 3.40 -5.56
CA PRO A 249 12.02 2.50 -5.56
C PRO A 249 11.99 1.57 -6.77
N THR A 250 12.40 2.05 -7.96
CA THR A 250 12.52 1.22 -9.17
C THR A 250 13.56 0.12 -8.98
N ALA A 251 14.74 0.48 -8.48
CA ALA A 251 15.81 -0.49 -8.20
C ALA A 251 15.37 -1.54 -7.15
N ALA A 252 14.58 -1.16 -6.16
CA ALA A 252 14.07 -2.11 -5.19
C ALA A 252 13.21 -3.22 -5.83
N VAL A 253 12.36 -2.89 -6.81
CA VAL A 253 11.57 -3.90 -7.56
C VAL A 253 12.49 -4.78 -8.39
N LEU A 254 13.43 -4.21 -9.14
CA LEU A 254 14.38 -4.97 -9.99
C LEU A 254 15.27 -5.90 -9.17
N LEU A 255 15.76 -5.45 -8.02
CA LEU A 255 16.54 -6.28 -7.09
C LEU A 255 15.73 -7.42 -6.51
N MET A 256 14.44 -7.21 -6.18
CA MET A 256 13.56 -8.30 -5.77
C MET A 256 13.38 -9.33 -6.89
N HIS A 257 13.24 -8.91 -8.13
CA HIS A 257 13.16 -9.84 -9.26
C HIS A 257 14.44 -10.69 -9.39
N LEU A 258 15.62 -10.10 -9.23
CA LEU A 258 16.89 -10.83 -9.26
C LEU A 258 17.02 -11.82 -8.11
N ALA A 259 16.59 -11.42 -6.90
CA ALA A 259 16.67 -12.24 -5.70
C ALA A 259 15.64 -13.39 -5.69
N LYS A 260 14.53 -13.28 -6.42
CA LYS A 260 13.43 -14.27 -6.51
C LYS A 260 13.06 -14.86 -5.16
N PRO A 261 12.64 -14.03 -4.17
CA PRO A 261 12.40 -14.50 -2.83
C PRO A 261 11.25 -15.52 -2.78
N MET A 262 11.34 -16.47 -1.86
CA MET A 262 10.29 -17.49 -1.67
C MET A 262 8.95 -16.90 -1.19
N ARG A 263 8.97 -15.72 -0.57
CA ARG A 263 7.78 -14.98 -0.12
C ARG A 263 7.92 -13.53 -0.54
N VAL A 264 7.17 -13.15 -1.55
CA VAL A 264 7.27 -11.84 -2.19
C VAL A 264 6.55 -10.76 -1.39
N ARG A 265 5.35 -11.06 -0.86
CA ARG A 265 4.46 -10.09 -0.21
C ARG A 265 5.12 -9.28 0.90
N HIS A 266 5.75 -9.93 1.88
CA HIS A 266 6.36 -9.22 3.01
C HIS A 266 7.53 -8.32 2.58
N LEU A 267 8.25 -8.73 1.54
CA LEU A 267 9.33 -7.92 1.00
C LEU A 267 8.78 -6.72 0.22
N VAL A 268 7.71 -6.88 -0.54
CA VAL A 268 7.04 -5.78 -1.24
C VAL A 268 6.53 -4.75 -0.25
N ASP A 269 5.82 -5.19 0.79
CA ASP A 269 5.22 -4.30 1.79
C ASP A 269 6.28 -3.47 2.56
N ILE A 270 7.50 -3.98 2.71
CA ILE A 270 8.58 -3.31 3.44
C ILE A 270 9.53 -2.56 2.49
N SER A 271 9.85 -3.11 1.33
CA SER A 271 10.86 -2.55 0.44
C SER A 271 10.49 -1.18 -0.11
N PHE A 272 9.23 -0.97 -0.48
CA PHE A 272 8.80 0.32 -1.03
C PHE A 272 8.91 1.45 -0.01
N PRO A 273 8.33 1.39 1.21
CA PRO A 273 8.50 2.47 2.18
C PRO A 273 9.97 2.70 2.56
N VAL A 274 10.76 1.65 2.69
CA VAL A 274 12.21 1.78 2.96
C VAL A 274 12.91 2.48 1.79
N ALA A 275 12.63 2.08 0.56
CA ALA A 275 13.19 2.71 -0.63
C ALA A 275 12.82 4.20 -0.73
N VAL A 276 11.57 4.54 -0.42
CA VAL A 276 11.12 5.94 -0.40
C VAL A 276 11.84 6.75 0.68
N VAL A 277 11.98 6.22 1.90
CA VAL A 277 12.74 6.89 2.96
C VAL A 277 14.18 7.13 2.53
N ILE A 278 14.86 6.13 1.97
CA ILE A 278 16.23 6.28 1.45
C ILE A 278 16.28 7.36 0.35
N ALA A 279 15.32 7.33 -0.59
CA ALA A 279 15.27 8.30 -1.67
C ALA A 279 15.07 9.74 -1.15
N VAL A 280 14.20 9.93 -0.16
CA VAL A 280 13.95 11.23 0.48
C VAL A 280 15.22 11.74 1.18
N LEU A 281 15.91 10.89 1.92
CA LEU A 281 17.17 11.25 2.56
C LEU A 281 18.26 11.66 1.54
N LEU A 282 18.35 10.94 0.42
CA LEU A 282 19.28 11.25 -0.67
C LEU A 282 18.91 12.52 -1.45
N SER A 283 17.63 12.87 -1.48
CA SER A 283 17.15 14.10 -2.13
C SER A 283 17.56 15.36 -1.38
N GLY A 284 18.00 15.26 -0.15
CA GLY A 284 18.32 16.41 0.70
C GLY A 284 17.08 17.23 1.02
N SER A 285 15.94 16.59 1.23
CA SER A 285 14.64 17.21 1.48
C SER A 285 14.69 18.28 2.58
N PRO A 286 13.85 19.35 2.49
CA PRO A 286 13.90 20.47 3.39
C PRO A 286 13.72 20.03 4.86
N PRO A 287 14.32 20.75 5.80
CA PRO A 287 14.25 20.44 7.22
C PRO A 287 12.78 20.43 7.67
N VAL A 288 12.50 19.54 8.61
CA VAL A 288 11.24 19.52 9.35
C VAL A 288 10.94 20.93 9.82
N THR A 289 9.93 21.57 9.25
CA THR A 289 9.44 22.84 9.80
C THR A 289 9.00 22.56 11.22
N SER A 290 9.63 23.24 12.17
CA SER A 290 9.32 23.16 13.59
C SER A 290 7.81 23.25 13.79
N LEU A 291 7.26 22.30 14.54
CA LEU A 291 5.93 22.34 15.11
C LEU A 291 5.81 23.63 15.95
N THR A 292 5.35 24.71 15.36
CA THR A 292 4.90 25.90 16.08
C THR A 292 3.38 25.93 16.03
#